data_57afb2ec94bab52fcb2567c15aef71d7
#
_entry.id   57afb2ec94bab52fcb2567c15aef71d7
#
_cell.length_a   1.000
_cell.length_b   1.000
_cell.length_c   1.000
_cell.angle_alpha   90.00
_cell.angle_beta   90.00
_cell.angle_gamma   90.00
#
_symmetry.space_group_name_H-M   'P 1'
#
loop_
_entity.id
_entity.type
_entity.pdbx_description
1 polymer ?
#
loop_
_entity_poly.entity_id
_entity_poly.type
_entity_poly.pdbx_seq_one_letter_code
_entity_poly.pdbx_strand_id
1 'polypeptide(L)'
;MTNTKKQNRSPPPAEPVRLQKSLAEAGLGSRREIEGWIAEGRVRVNGKVAKLGDKVVPEDRIQVDGREVKRRQRRGAEIRVIAYNKPEGELVTRHDPEGRRTVFGRLPRLKTGRWIAVGRLDINTSGLLLLTDNGELANRLMHPSREVEREYAVRVLGGATPEALHRLTHGIELEDGSARFE
;
A
#
# COMPACT_ATOMS: atom_id res chain seq x y z
N MET A 1 31.23 34.92 -28.75
CA MET A 1 29.87 34.35 -28.83
C MET A 1 29.99 32.83 -28.73
N THR A 2 29.97 32.28 -27.52
CA THR A 2 30.15 30.84 -27.25
C THR A 2 28.80 30.18 -27.14
N ASN A 3 28.48 29.39 -28.14
CA ASN A 3 27.21 28.66 -28.25
C ASN A 3 27.28 27.36 -27.42
N THR A 4 26.78 27.40 -26.20
CA THR A 4 26.74 26.22 -25.31
C THR A 4 25.60 25.31 -25.75
N LYS A 5 25.89 24.28 -26.54
CA LYS A 5 24.96 23.18 -26.86
C LYS A 5 24.51 22.51 -25.55
N LYS A 6 23.24 22.73 -25.17
CA LYS A 6 22.56 21.92 -24.16
C LYS A 6 22.59 20.46 -24.61
N GLN A 7 23.45 19.65 -24.00
CA GLN A 7 23.41 18.20 -24.16
C GLN A 7 22.08 17.67 -23.58
N ASN A 8 21.21 17.24 -24.48
CA ASN A 8 19.96 16.57 -24.17
C ASN A 8 20.33 15.16 -23.66
N ARG A 9 20.62 15.01 -22.36
CA ARG A 9 20.85 13.72 -21.75
C ARG A 9 19.51 13.01 -21.67
N SER A 10 19.34 11.97 -22.47
CA SER A 10 18.22 11.02 -22.33
C SER A 10 18.14 10.56 -20.87
N PRO A 11 16.95 10.51 -20.27
CA PRO A 11 16.80 10.03 -18.91
C PRO A 11 17.34 8.59 -18.81
N PRO A 12 17.96 8.22 -17.69
CA PRO A 12 18.48 6.86 -17.50
C PRO A 12 17.36 5.83 -17.71
N PRO A 13 17.69 4.65 -18.25
CA PRO A 13 16.71 3.59 -18.46
C PRO A 13 15.99 3.28 -17.14
N ALA A 14 14.68 3.10 -17.22
CA ALA A 14 13.88 2.84 -16.03
C ALA A 14 14.23 1.45 -15.45
N GLU A 15 14.48 1.38 -14.15
CA GLU A 15 14.73 0.11 -13.49
C GLU A 15 13.54 -0.84 -13.62
N PRO A 16 13.80 -2.13 -13.93
CA PRO A 16 12.74 -3.13 -14.01
C PRO A 16 12.04 -3.32 -12.67
N VAL A 17 10.72 -3.22 -12.65
CA VAL A 17 9.89 -3.41 -11.45
C VAL A 17 9.09 -4.72 -11.53
N ARG A 18 8.78 -5.33 -10.39
CA ARG A 18 7.93 -6.51 -10.33
C ARG A 18 6.60 -6.27 -11.04
N LEU A 19 6.18 -7.22 -11.89
CA LEU A 19 4.95 -7.13 -12.69
C LEU A 19 3.72 -6.81 -11.84
N GLN A 20 3.52 -7.53 -10.72
CA GLN A 20 2.40 -7.29 -9.81
C GLN A 20 2.46 -5.90 -9.16
N LYS A 21 3.65 -5.35 -8.92
CA LYS A 21 3.79 -3.98 -8.42
C LYS A 21 3.32 -2.98 -9.47
N SER A 22 3.78 -3.13 -10.71
CA SER A 22 3.41 -2.26 -11.84
C SER A 22 1.91 -2.22 -12.11
N LEU A 23 1.26 -3.39 -12.10
CA LEU A 23 -0.19 -3.50 -12.32
C LEU A 23 -1.01 -2.96 -11.14
N ALA A 24 -0.54 -3.16 -9.91
CA ALA A 24 -1.18 -2.60 -8.72
C ALA A 24 -1.09 -1.06 -8.68
N GLU A 25 0.02 -0.48 -9.11
CA GLU A 25 0.20 0.97 -9.26
C GLU A 25 -0.70 1.55 -10.37
N ALA A 26 -0.98 0.77 -11.40
CA ALA A 26 -1.96 1.12 -12.41
C ALA A 26 -3.42 1.03 -11.91
N GLY A 27 -3.65 0.45 -10.73
CA GLY A 27 -4.96 0.40 -10.06
C GLY A 27 -5.82 -0.82 -10.41
N LEU A 28 -5.25 -1.84 -11.06
CA LEU A 28 -6.02 -3.01 -11.50
C LEU A 28 -6.46 -3.91 -10.34
N GLY A 29 -5.62 -4.04 -9.31
CA GLY A 29 -5.90 -4.91 -8.17
C GLY A 29 -4.84 -4.82 -7.07
N SER A 30 -4.94 -5.66 -6.04
CA SER A 30 -3.88 -5.83 -5.05
C SER A 30 -2.73 -6.64 -5.63
N ARG A 31 -1.52 -6.53 -5.06
CA ARG A 31 -0.38 -7.33 -5.51
C ARG A 31 -0.68 -8.83 -5.43
N ARG A 32 -1.29 -9.30 -4.33
CA ARG A 32 -1.68 -10.71 -4.15
C ARG A 32 -2.74 -11.17 -5.16
N GLU A 33 -3.74 -10.35 -5.43
CA GLU A 33 -4.76 -10.63 -6.44
C GLU A 33 -4.15 -10.75 -7.84
N ILE A 34 -3.22 -9.84 -8.19
CA ILE A 34 -2.51 -9.87 -9.46
C ILE A 34 -1.57 -11.09 -9.54
N GLU A 35 -0.94 -11.49 -8.46
CA GLU A 35 -0.16 -12.74 -8.39
C GLU A 35 -1.05 -13.95 -8.69
N GLY A 36 -2.29 -13.97 -8.20
CA GLY A 36 -3.30 -14.96 -8.56
C GLY A 36 -3.56 -14.98 -10.08
N TRP A 37 -3.80 -13.82 -10.69
CA TRP A 37 -4.02 -13.72 -12.15
C TRP A 37 -2.80 -14.17 -12.97
N ILE A 38 -1.57 -13.91 -12.47
CA ILE A 38 -0.35 -14.39 -13.11
C ILE A 38 -0.27 -15.92 -13.03
N ALA A 39 -0.57 -16.51 -11.87
CA ALA A 39 -0.57 -17.95 -11.67
C ALA A 39 -1.63 -18.65 -12.54
N GLU A 40 -2.78 -18.03 -12.75
CA GLU A 40 -3.86 -18.48 -13.62
C GLU A 40 -3.54 -18.29 -15.13
N GLY A 41 -2.39 -17.70 -15.48
CA GLY A 41 -2.00 -17.47 -16.88
C GLY A 41 -2.78 -16.36 -17.61
N ARG A 42 -3.50 -15.52 -16.88
CA ARG A 42 -4.34 -14.42 -17.40
C ARG A 42 -3.54 -13.18 -17.81
N VAL A 43 -2.27 -13.10 -17.38
CA VAL A 43 -1.40 -11.96 -17.66
C VAL A 43 -0.38 -12.31 -18.72
N ARG A 44 -0.22 -11.44 -19.72
CA ARG A 44 0.79 -11.57 -20.77
C ARG A 44 1.68 -10.32 -20.80
N VAL A 45 2.98 -10.54 -21.01
CA VAL A 45 3.97 -9.49 -21.23
C VAL A 45 4.59 -9.71 -22.62
N ASN A 46 4.50 -8.71 -23.49
CA ASN A 46 4.98 -8.79 -24.88
C ASN A 46 4.49 -10.04 -25.63
N GLY A 47 3.23 -10.41 -25.39
CA GLY A 47 2.57 -11.57 -26.01
C GLY A 47 2.85 -12.92 -25.33
N LYS A 48 3.80 -13.01 -24.40
CA LYS A 48 4.13 -14.26 -23.66
C LYS A 48 3.39 -14.29 -22.33
N VAL A 49 2.94 -15.47 -21.91
CA VAL A 49 2.32 -15.68 -20.59
C VAL A 49 3.35 -15.36 -19.51
N ALA A 50 2.96 -14.47 -18.60
CA ALA A 50 3.82 -14.04 -17.48
C ALA A 50 3.92 -15.11 -16.40
N LYS A 51 5.03 -15.07 -15.65
CA LYS A 51 5.31 -15.94 -14.51
C LYS A 51 5.45 -15.12 -13.24
N LEU A 52 5.21 -15.76 -12.09
CA LEU A 52 5.49 -15.16 -10.79
C LEU A 52 6.96 -14.77 -10.70
N GLY A 53 7.21 -13.54 -10.31
CA GLY A 53 8.55 -12.99 -10.21
C GLY A 53 9.01 -12.17 -11.41
N ASP A 54 8.31 -12.20 -12.53
CA ASP A 54 8.64 -11.40 -13.70
C ASP A 54 8.73 -9.92 -13.36
N LYS A 55 9.67 -9.25 -14.02
CA LYS A 55 9.86 -7.81 -13.95
C LYS A 55 9.55 -7.19 -15.31
N VAL A 56 9.08 -5.95 -15.27
CA VAL A 56 8.71 -5.19 -16.47
C VAL A 56 9.30 -3.80 -16.43
N VAL A 57 9.59 -3.29 -17.63
CA VAL A 57 9.97 -1.90 -17.85
C VAL A 57 8.78 -1.13 -18.44
N PRO A 58 8.81 0.21 -18.47
CA PRO A 58 7.70 1.02 -18.97
C PRO A 58 7.28 0.71 -20.42
N GLU A 59 8.22 0.28 -21.23
CA GLU A 59 8.05 0.00 -22.66
C GLU A 59 7.34 -1.34 -22.94
N ASP A 60 7.30 -2.25 -21.95
CA ASP A 60 6.67 -3.55 -22.11
C ASP A 60 5.15 -3.41 -22.33
N ARG A 61 4.60 -4.18 -23.24
CA ARG A 61 3.15 -4.32 -23.44
C ARG A 61 2.59 -5.38 -22.51
N ILE A 62 1.68 -4.96 -21.63
CA ILE A 62 1.02 -5.89 -20.71
C ILE A 62 -0.43 -6.05 -21.09
N GLN A 63 -0.90 -7.29 -21.07
CA GLN A 63 -2.30 -7.65 -21.26
C GLN A 63 -2.81 -8.44 -20.05
N VAL A 64 -4.04 -8.15 -19.65
CA VAL A 64 -4.78 -8.92 -18.63
C VAL A 64 -6.09 -9.34 -19.30
N ASP A 65 -6.40 -10.63 -19.29
CA ASP A 65 -7.56 -11.22 -19.95
C ASP A 65 -7.71 -10.77 -21.43
N GLY A 66 -6.58 -10.69 -22.15
CA GLY A 66 -6.52 -10.27 -23.55
C GLY A 66 -6.64 -8.76 -23.79
N ARG A 67 -6.89 -7.96 -22.77
CA ARG A 67 -7.01 -6.49 -22.87
C ARG A 67 -5.70 -5.81 -22.51
N GLU A 68 -5.27 -4.86 -23.35
CA GLU A 68 -4.04 -4.09 -23.08
C GLU A 68 -4.22 -3.14 -21.90
N VAL A 69 -3.25 -3.18 -20.98
CA VAL A 69 -3.20 -2.32 -19.80
C VAL A 69 -2.45 -1.04 -20.12
N LYS A 70 -3.14 0.10 -20.12
CA LYS A 70 -2.52 1.42 -20.24
C LYS A 70 -1.86 1.79 -18.91
N ARG A 71 -0.55 1.63 -18.81
CA ARG A 71 0.23 2.06 -17.67
C ARG A 71 0.65 3.53 -17.85
N ARG A 72 0.03 4.43 -17.11
CA ARG A 72 0.55 5.80 -17.03
C ARG A 72 1.76 5.81 -16.10
N GLN A 73 2.92 6.14 -16.61
CA GLN A 73 4.07 6.41 -15.75
C GLN A 73 3.72 7.58 -14.83
N ARG A 74 3.82 7.35 -13.52
CA ARG A 74 3.65 8.39 -12.50
C ARG A 74 4.93 9.22 -12.30
N ARG A 75 5.79 9.35 -13.33
CA ARG A 75 6.96 10.21 -13.23
C ARG A 75 6.48 11.64 -12.98
N GLY A 76 6.81 12.19 -11.80
CA GLY A 76 6.45 13.56 -11.42
C GLY A 76 4.98 13.79 -11.01
N ALA A 77 4.15 12.74 -10.89
CA ALA A 77 2.81 12.92 -10.35
C ALA A 77 2.88 13.18 -8.84
N GLU A 78 2.16 14.19 -8.39
CA GLU A 78 2.00 14.48 -6.96
C GLU A 78 1.48 13.25 -6.22
N ILE A 79 2.14 12.93 -5.10
CA ILE A 79 1.69 11.91 -4.17
C ILE A 79 0.51 12.50 -3.39
N ARG A 80 -0.60 11.79 -3.38
CA ARG A 80 -1.79 12.19 -2.62
C ARG A 80 -1.80 11.46 -1.30
N VAL A 81 -2.08 12.22 -0.24
CA VAL A 81 -2.24 11.69 1.11
C VAL A 81 -3.55 12.25 1.68
N ILE A 82 -4.30 11.41 2.36
CA ILE A 82 -5.48 11.79 3.14
C ILE A 82 -5.20 11.43 4.60
N ALA A 83 -5.38 12.39 5.49
CA ALA A 83 -5.55 12.16 6.91
C ALA A 83 -7.04 11.90 7.16
N TYR A 84 -7.38 10.68 7.52
CA TYR A 84 -8.76 10.25 7.75
C TYR A 84 -8.97 10.01 9.22
N ASN A 85 -9.93 10.72 9.81
CA ASN A 85 -10.40 10.41 11.16
C ASN A 85 -11.37 9.23 11.06
N LYS A 86 -10.86 8.02 11.26
CA LYS A 86 -11.66 6.80 11.18
C LYS A 86 -12.62 6.75 12.36
N PRO A 87 -13.93 6.66 12.15
CA PRO A 87 -14.87 6.39 13.23
C PRO A 87 -14.85 4.92 13.65
N GLU A 88 -15.39 4.61 14.80
CA GLU A 88 -15.75 3.25 15.17
C GLU A 88 -16.79 2.68 14.19
N GLY A 89 -16.82 1.35 14.04
CA GLY A 89 -17.76 0.64 13.16
C GLY A 89 -17.35 0.60 11.67
N GLU A 90 -16.22 1.18 11.28
CA GLU A 90 -15.67 1.04 9.93
C GLU A 90 -14.47 0.09 9.89
N LEU A 91 -14.40 -0.71 8.85
CA LEU A 91 -13.31 -1.65 8.59
C LEU A 91 -12.26 -1.05 7.66
N VAL A 92 -11.00 -1.35 7.92
CA VAL A 92 -9.88 -0.98 7.03
C VAL A 92 -9.63 -2.14 6.05
N THR A 93 -10.62 -2.43 5.23
CA THR A 93 -10.57 -3.43 4.16
C THR A 93 -11.28 -2.92 2.92
N ARG A 94 -10.91 -3.44 1.73
CA ARG A 94 -11.59 -3.14 0.47
C ARG A 94 -12.79 -4.02 0.21
N HIS A 95 -12.75 -5.21 0.74
CA HIS A 95 -13.80 -6.19 0.59
C HIS A 95 -14.13 -6.75 1.96
N ASP A 96 -15.39 -6.72 2.29
CA ASP A 96 -15.95 -7.34 3.49
C ASP A 96 -17.08 -8.27 3.08
N PRO A 97 -16.96 -9.58 3.36
CA PRO A 97 -17.99 -10.56 3.00
C PRO A 97 -19.36 -10.28 3.63
N GLU A 98 -19.36 -9.63 4.80
CA GLU A 98 -20.58 -9.33 5.56
C GLU A 98 -21.20 -7.96 5.14
N GLY A 99 -20.58 -7.25 4.18
CA GLY A 99 -21.11 -5.99 3.68
C GLY A 99 -21.05 -4.82 4.65
N ARG A 100 -20.23 -4.91 5.72
CA ARG A 100 -20.06 -3.82 6.69
C ARG A 100 -19.38 -2.61 6.04
N ARG A 101 -19.52 -1.47 6.67
CA ARG A 101 -18.92 -0.21 6.18
C ARG A 101 -17.39 -0.31 6.19
N THR A 102 -16.77 0.18 5.12
CA THR A 102 -15.32 0.25 5.01
C THR A 102 -14.87 1.69 4.81
N VAL A 103 -13.66 2.02 5.27
CA VAL A 103 -13.07 3.36 5.09
C VAL A 103 -12.98 3.77 3.62
N PHE A 104 -12.82 2.80 2.70
CA PHE A 104 -12.66 3.08 1.27
C PHE A 104 -13.93 3.57 0.58
N GLY A 105 -15.11 3.31 1.16
CA GLY A 105 -16.40 3.76 0.59
C GLY A 105 -16.60 5.28 0.64
N ARG A 106 -15.89 5.99 1.52
CA ARG A 106 -16.00 7.45 1.71
C ARG A 106 -14.89 8.26 1.05
N LEU A 107 -13.88 7.59 0.48
CA LEU A 107 -12.75 8.27 -0.11
C LEU A 107 -13.08 8.84 -1.50
N PRO A 108 -12.50 9.98 -1.86
CA PRO A 108 -12.63 10.52 -3.20
C PRO A 108 -12.10 9.54 -4.25
N ARG A 109 -12.76 9.48 -5.39
CA ARG A 109 -12.33 8.62 -6.50
C ARG A 109 -11.02 9.14 -7.09
N LEU A 110 -10.08 8.23 -7.29
CA LEU A 110 -8.85 8.52 -8.03
C LEU A 110 -9.07 8.31 -9.53
N LYS A 111 -8.52 9.19 -10.36
CA LYS A 111 -8.51 9.02 -11.82
C LYS A 111 -7.63 7.83 -12.24
N THR A 112 -6.57 7.56 -11.50
CA THR A 112 -5.62 6.46 -11.72
C THR A 112 -5.09 5.97 -10.38
N GLY A 113 -4.81 4.67 -10.28
CA GLY A 113 -4.32 4.06 -9.05
C GLY A 113 -5.46 3.76 -8.05
N ARG A 114 -5.09 3.59 -6.80
CA ARG A 114 -6.02 3.27 -5.71
C ARG A 114 -5.50 3.81 -4.39
N TRP A 115 -6.38 4.08 -3.45
CA TRP A 115 -5.98 4.41 -2.08
C TRP A 115 -5.40 3.17 -1.38
N ILE A 116 -4.38 3.38 -0.58
CA ILE A 116 -3.71 2.36 0.24
C ILE A 116 -3.71 2.92 1.66
N ALA A 117 -4.20 2.15 2.61
CA ALA A 117 -4.14 2.53 4.01
C ALA A 117 -2.71 2.33 4.55
N VAL A 118 -2.24 3.27 5.33
CA VAL A 118 -0.97 3.19 6.08
C VAL A 118 -1.27 2.57 7.44
N GLY A 119 -1.17 1.26 7.51
CA GLY A 119 -1.59 0.49 8.67
C GLY A 119 -3.09 0.21 8.70
N ARG A 120 -3.54 -0.27 9.84
CA ARG A 120 -4.96 -0.57 10.10
C ARG A 120 -5.31 -0.13 11.52
N LEU A 121 -6.55 0.26 11.67
CA LEU A 121 -7.23 0.38 12.96
C LEU A 121 -8.38 -0.62 12.97
N ASP A 122 -8.60 -1.27 14.08
CA ASP A 122 -9.68 -2.24 14.25
C ASP A 122 -11.06 -1.57 14.18
N ILE A 123 -12.11 -2.38 14.04
CA ILE A 123 -13.48 -1.88 13.88
C ILE A 123 -13.90 -0.96 15.02
N ASN A 124 -13.49 -1.28 16.25
CA ASN A 124 -13.82 -0.55 17.47
C ASN A 124 -12.79 0.54 17.83
N THR A 125 -11.78 0.74 16.98
CA THR A 125 -10.76 1.77 17.18
C THR A 125 -11.10 2.97 16.30
N SER A 126 -11.07 4.16 16.87
CA SER A 126 -11.20 5.44 16.15
C SER A 126 -9.89 6.21 16.13
N GLY A 127 -9.76 7.18 15.24
CA GLY A 127 -8.64 8.10 15.18
C GLY A 127 -7.96 8.19 13.83
N LEU A 128 -6.71 8.65 13.83
CA LEU A 128 -5.95 8.97 12.63
C LEU A 128 -5.58 7.72 11.83
N LEU A 129 -6.06 7.67 10.60
CA LEU A 129 -5.65 6.71 9.58
C LEU A 129 -5.14 7.48 8.35
N LEU A 130 -3.90 7.26 7.97
CA LEU A 130 -3.36 7.82 6.74
C LEU A 130 -3.70 6.92 5.57
N LEU A 131 -4.09 7.54 4.44
CA LEU A 131 -4.30 6.84 3.17
C LEU A 131 -3.49 7.56 2.08
N THR A 132 -2.85 6.81 1.22
CA THR A 132 -2.09 7.37 0.10
C THR A 132 -2.35 6.59 -1.18
N ASP A 133 -2.12 7.22 -2.31
CA ASP A 133 -2.13 6.56 -3.61
C ASP A 133 -0.73 6.04 -4.02
N ASN A 134 0.27 6.19 -3.14
CA ASN A 134 1.65 5.78 -3.36
C ASN A 134 2.02 4.60 -2.45
N GLY A 135 2.20 3.42 -3.05
CA GLY A 135 2.53 2.20 -2.30
C GLY A 135 3.93 2.19 -1.69
N GLU A 136 4.85 2.99 -2.21
CA GLU A 136 6.19 3.11 -1.63
C GLU A 136 6.15 3.96 -0.36
N LEU A 137 5.43 5.09 -0.40
CA LEU A 137 5.20 5.90 0.79
C LEU A 137 4.47 5.10 1.88
N ALA A 138 3.40 4.38 1.51
CA ALA A 138 2.69 3.52 2.46
C ALA A 138 3.64 2.50 3.10
N ASN A 139 4.47 1.83 2.32
CA ASN A 139 5.44 0.87 2.83
C ASN A 139 6.48 1.52 3.76
N ARG A 140 7.01 2.68 3.40
CA ARG A 140 7.97 3.42 4.24
C ARG A 140 7.39 3.80 5.59
N LEU A 141 6.11 4.17 5.64
CA LEU A 141 5.44 4.55 6.89
C LEU A 141 4.98 3.35 7.73
N MET A 142 4.82 2.16 7.12
CA MET A 142 4.34 0.97 7.82
C MET A 142 5.44 0.01 8.25
N HIS A 143 6.56 -0.02 7.50
CA HIS A 143 7.57 -1.06 7.69
C HIS A 143 8.28 -0.90 9.04
N PRO A 144 8.35 -1.96 9.88
CA PRO A 144 8.94 -1.88 11.23
C PRO A 144 10.34 -1.30 11.25
N SER A 145 11.19 -1.61 10.25
CA SER A 145 12.56 -1.08 10.16
C SER A 145 12.67 0.44 9.97
N ARG A 146 11.56 1.15 9.86
CA ARG A 146 11.54 2.62 9.77
C ARG A 146 11.22 3.29 11.09
N GLU A 147 10.81 2.51 12.09
CA GLU A 147 10.62 2.96 13.48
C GLU A 147 9.77 4.25 13.56
N VAL A 148 8.72 4.32 12.72
CA VAL A 148 7.80 5.46 12.76
C VAL A 148 6.95 5.35 14.01
N GLU A 149 7.12 6.27 14.94
CA GLU A 149 6.38 6.32 16.19
C GLU A 149 4.87 6.45 15.96
N ARG A 150 4.08 5.78 16.81
CA ARG A 150 2.63 5.85 16.84
C ARG A 150 2.16 5.95 18.26
N GLU A 151 1.33 6.95 18.52
CA GLU A 151 0.76 7.18 19.84
C GLU A 151 -0.71 6.73 19.87
N TYR A 152 -1.07 5.98 20.91
CA TYR A 152 -2.42 5.49 21.12
C TYR A 152 -2.93 5.87 22.50
N ALA A 153 -4.11 6.49 22.58
CA ALA A 153 -4.86 6.63 23.81
C ALA A 153 -5.73 5.39 24.02
N VAL A 154 -5.42 4.61 25.04
CA VAL A 154 -6.13 3.34 25.33
C VAL A 154 -6.98 3.48 26.57
N ARG A 155 -8.26 3.12 26.47
CA ARG A 155 -9.16 3.01 27.61
C ARG A 155 -9.30 1.53 27.99
N VAL A 156 -8.98 1.21 29.22
CA VAL A 156 -9.10 -0.16 29.77
C VAL A 156 -10.25 -0.25 30.78
N LEU A 157 -10.82 -1.42 30.91
CA LEU A 157 -11.79 -1.71 31.97
C LEU A 157 -11.06 -1.88 33.31
N GLY A 158 -11.48 -1.19 34.34
CA GLY A 158 -10.79 -1.11 35.63
C GLY A 158 -9.62 -0.12 35.61
N GLY A 159 -8.66 -0.25 36.51
CA GLY A 159 -7.46 0.56 36.59
C GLY A 159 -6.26 -0.14 35.98
N ALA A 160 -5.35 0.62 35.34
CA ALA A 160 -4.04 0.11 34.98
C ALA A 160 -3.16 0.12 36.24
N THR A 161 -2.76 -1.05 36.72
CA THR A 161 -1.84 -1.13 37.85
C THR A 161 -0.39 -0.87 37.44
N PRO A 162 0.49 -0.38 38.32
CA PRO A 162 1.91 -0.19 38.01
C PRO A 162 2.57 -1.47 37.47
N GLU A 163 2.21 -2.63 38.00
CA GLU A 163 2.72 -3.94 37.57
C GLU A 163 2.28 -4.27 36.14
N ALA A 164 1.01 -3.98 35.79
CA ALA A 164 0.51 -4.18 34.42
C ALA A 164 1.23 -3.27 33.44
N LEU A 165 1.42 -1.99 33.77
CA LEU A 165 2.16 -1.03 32.96
C LEU A 165 3.62 -1.46 32.79
N HIS A 166 4.28 -1.90 33.87
CA HIS A 166 5.65 -2.42 33.82
C HIS A 166 5.76 -3.60 32.84
N ARG A 167 4.83 -4.57 32.91
CA ARG A 167 4.82 -5.71 31.99
C ARG A 167 4.63 -5.29 30.53
N LEU A 168 3.77 -4.32 30.25
CA LEU A 168 3.53 -3.83 28.89
C LEU A 168 4.77 -3.16 28.27
N THR A 169 5.57 -2.47 29.08
CA THR A 169 6.80 -1.79 28.61
C THR A 169 8.01 -2.71 28.55
N HIS A 170 8.07 -3.77 29.39
CA HIS A 170 9.19 -4.71 29.42
C HIS A 170 8.98 -5.95 28.56
N GLY A 171 7.75 -6.22 28.18
CA GLY A 171 7.36 -7.32 27.31
C GLY A 171 6.37 -8.27 27.96
N ILE A 172 5.47 -8.74 27.14
CA ILE A 172 4.49 -9.80 27.47
C ILE A 172 4.53 -10.85 26.36
N GLU A 173 4.38 -12.10 26.76
CA GLU A 173 4.21 -13.20 25.81
C GLU A 173 2.73 -13.28 25.38
N LEU A 174 2.49 -13.25 24.08
CA LEU A 174 1.22 -13.46 23.42
C LEU A 174 1.26 -14.78 22.66
N GLU A 175 0.12 -15.27 22.21
CA GLU A 175 0.03 -16.52 21.42
C GLU A 175 0.87 -16.47 20.12
N ASP A 176 1.05 -15.29 19.55
CA ASP A 176 1.77 -15.03 18.32
C ASP A 176 3.20 -14.46 18.53
N GLY A 177 3.66 -14.39 19.77
CA GLY A 177 5.02 -13.96 20.13
C GLY A 177 5.10 -12.92 21.21
N SER A 178 6.31 -12.48 21.53
CA SER A 178 6.56 -11.44 22.53
C SER A 178 6.22 -10.05 21.96
N ALA A 179 5.52 -9.23 22.75
CA ALA A 179 5.15 -7.87 22.42
C ALA A 179 5.46 -6.90 23.57
N ARG A 180 5.84 -5.67 23.22
CA ARG A 180 6.07 -4.59 24.20
C ARG A 180 5.68 -3.25 23.61
N PHE A 181 5.35 -2.29 24.47
CA PHE A 181 5.27 -0.87 24.15
C PHE A 181 6.59 -0.19 24.50
N GLU A 182 6.97 0.79 23.69
CA GLU A 182 8.09 1.69 23.97
C GLU A 182 7.64 2.92 24.73
#